data_4092e0149b2ee6645bdc461604bcb7bf
#
_entry.id   4092e0149b2ee6645bdc461604bcb7bf
#
_cell.length_a   1.000
_cell.length_b   1.000
_cell.length_c   1.000
_cell.angle_alpha   90.00
_cell.angle_beta   90.00
_cell.angle_gamma   90.00
#
_symmetry.space_group_name_H-M   'P 1'
#
loop_
_entity.id
_entity.type
_entity.pdbx_description
1 polymer ?
#
loop_
_entity_poly.entity_id
_entity_poly.type
_entity_poly.pdbx_seq_one_letter_code
_entity_poly.pdbx_strand_id
1 'polypeptide(L)'
;MRSQDVLLATAVAVLVISAFCIVFYPRVQDFMVGNSLWNGLAGFSGEYKASCLDSATQLPRLPQGKVLLSIPYLSYTEEELTELKRFVTRGGRLILMDDYGQGNEVLEYLGLQMRFSGKPLLDPLFCYKNPRLPRITDFAPGVRKAGVKSVVFNHATILTNMGAGEVLAWSSDRSFLDLNGDEKWSPAEPKGPFPVAAKLKVGKGEFLLVSDPSILINSMIGKDNNRSFLEYLMGYNIEPGGLLVDRAHLEKTPLDESKLKLARAREIFSHPLPAMGLLALIFGGVARYLLWSKGGKID
;
A
#
# COMPACT_ATOMS: atom_id res chain seq x y z
N MET A 1 -27.64 38.37 21.62
CA MET A 1 -26.80 37.20 21.87
C MET A 1 -25.63 37.66 22.72
N ARG A 2 -25.34 36.98 23.84
CA ARG A 2 -24.16 37.28 24.65
C ARG A 2 -22.92 36.89 23.82
N SER A 3 -21.80 37.59 23.98
CA SER A 3 -20.56 37.30 23.24
C SER A 3 -20.10 35.82 23.42
N GLN A 4 -20.39 35.21 24.56
CA GLN A 4 -20.14 33.79 24.85
C GLN A 4 -20.97 32.85 23.99
N ASP A 5 -22.25 33.20 23.66
CA ASP A 5 -23.11 32.37 22.80
C ASP A 5 -22.59 32.38 21.37
N VAL A 6 -22.08 33.52 20.92
CA VAL A 6 -21.45 33.64 19.58
C VAL A 6 -20.18 32.82 19.51
N LEU A 7 -19.33 32.92 20.53
CA LEU A 7 -18.08 32.16 20.61
C LEU A 7 -18.34 30.64 20.62
N LEU A 8 -19.32 30.18 21.41
CA LEU A 8 -19.68 28.76 21.46
C LEU A 8 -20.23 28.27 20.09
N ALA A 9 -21.15 29.04 19.51
CA ALA A 9 -21.72 28.70 18.19
C ALA A 9 -20.62 28.63 17.10
N THR A 10 -19.68 29.57 17.12
CA THR A 10 -18.55 29.58 16.18
C THR A 10 -17.63 28.37 16.40
N ALA A 11 -17.31 28.03 17.64
CA ALA A 11 -16.48 26.87 17.95
C ALA A 11 -17.15 25.57 17.48
N VAL A 12 -18.46 25.39 17.71
CA VAL A 12 -19.21 24.24 17.24
C VAL A 12 -19.25 24.20 15.70
N ALA A 13 -19.49 25.32 15.03
CA ALA A 13 -19.48 25.39 13.58
C ALA A 13 -18.11 25.00 12.99
N VAL A 14 -17.01 25.50 13.57
CA VAL A 14 -15.64 25.13 13.16
C VAL A 14 -15.40 23.63 13.32
N LEU A 15 -15.80 23.04 14.45
CA LEU A 15 -15.66 21.60 14.68
C LEU A 15 -16.45 20.76 13.66
N VAL A 16 -17.69 21.14 13.37
CA VAL A 16 -18.54 20.45 12.39
C VAL A 16 -17.95 20.56 10.99
N ILE A 17 -17.52 21.76 10.57
CA ILE A 17 -16.89 21.97 9.27
C ILE A 17 -15.57 21.18 9.17
N SER A 18 -14.75 21.21 10.22
CA SER A 18 -13.50 20.44 10.25
C SER A 18 -13.74 18.93 10.13
N ALA A 19 -14.72 18.40 10.88
CA ALA A 19 -15.10 17.00 10.79
C ALA A 19 -15.63 16.65 9.40
N PHE A 20 -16.45 17.51 8.81
CA PHE A 20 -16.93 17.37 7.44
C PHE A 20 -15.77 17.32 6.44
N CYS A 21 -14.84 18.29 6.52
CA CYS A 21 -13.66 18.32 5.66
C CYS A 21 -12.83 17.02 5.80
N ILE A 22 -12.56 16.56 7.02
CA ILE A 22 -11.78 15.34 7.26
C ILE A 22 -12.49 14.13 6.63
N VAL A 23 -13.81 14.00 6.78
CA VAL A 23 -14.58 12.86 6.25
C VAL A 23 -14.58 12.84 4.73
N PHE A 24 -14.86 13.98 4.09
CA PHE A 24 -15.13 14.07 2.65
C PHE A 24 -13.88 14.37 1.81
N TYR A 25 -12.81 14.90 2.38
CA TYR A 25 -11.57 15.10 1.63
C TYR A 25 -11.00 13.74 1.19
N PRO A 26 -10.65 13.52 -0.09
CA PRO A 26 -10.14 12.23 -0.54
C PRO A 26 -8.79 11.89 0.12
N ARG A 27 -8.48 10.62 0.24
CA ARG A 27 -7.12 10.18 0.55
C ARG A 27 -6.26 10.45 -0.67
N VAL A 28 -5.06 11.01 -0.46
CA VAL A 28 -4.17 11.45 -1.56
C VAL A 28 -2.84 10.72 -1.59
N GLN A 29 -2.51 9.99 -0.52
CA GLN A 29 -1.24 9.24 -0.43
C GLN A 29 -1.19 8.09 -1.42
N ASP A 30 0.04 7.83 -1.87
CA ASP A 30 0.35 6.73 -2.77
C ASP A 30 -0.01 5.38 -2.15
N PHE A 31 -0.45 4.47 -2.97
CA PHE A 31 -0.79 3.07 -2.61
C PHE A 31 -1.85 2.89 -1.52
N MET A 32 -2.52 3.96 -1.08
CA MET A 32 -3.60 3.81 -0.11
C MET A 32 -4.81 3.12 -0.73
N VAL A 33 -5.27 2.05 -0.07
CA VAL A 33 -6.40 1.22 -0.51
C VAL A 33 -7.71 2.00 -0.70
N GLY A 34 -7.92 3.06 0.09
CA GLY A 34 -9.10 3.93 -0.04
C GLY A 34 -8.88 5.17 -0.92
N ASN A 35 -7.74 5.27 -1.60
CA ASN A 35 -7.45 6.38 -2.51
C ASN A 35 -7.93 6.05 -3.93
N SER A 36 -8.94 6.80 -4.42
CA SER A 36 -9.49 6.67 -5.76
C SER A 36 -8.78 7.52 -6.82
N LEU A 37 -7.78 8.32 -6.43
CA LEU A 37 -6.99 9.11 -7.35
C LEU A 37 -6.05 8.20 -8.17
N TRP A 38 -5.34 8.79 -9.11
CA TRP A 38 -4.45 8.09 -10.05
C TRP A 38 -3.38 7.21 -9.37
N ASN A 39 -2.90 7.61 -8.19
CA ASN A 39 -1.82 7.00 -7.41
C ASN A 39 -2.30 6.02 -6.30
N GLY A 40 -3.61 5.83 -6.16
CA GLY A 40 -4.17 4.95 -5.13
C GLY A 40 -4.44 3.54 -5.61
N LEU A 41 -4.89 2.68 -4.69
CA LEU A 41 -5.22 1.26 -4.93
C LEU A 41 -6.72 0.96 -4.87
N ALA A 42 -7.62 1.97 -4.91
CA ALA A 42 -9.05 1.72 -4.74
C ALA A 42 -9.62 0.78 -5.82
N GLY A 43 -9.15 0.92 -7.07
CA GLY A 43 -9.54 0.02 -8.16
C GLY A 43 -9.11 -1.42 -7.91
N PHE A 44 -7.84 -1.63 -7.60
CA PHE A 44 -7.27 -2.94 -7.29
C PHE A 44 -7.96 -3.59 -6.09
N SER A 45 -8.04 -2.88 -4.97
CA SER A 45 -8.61 -3.44 -3.74
C SER A 45 -10.10 -3.75 -3.84
N GLY A 46 -10.86 -2.93 -4.57
CA GLY A 46 -12.29 -3.15 -4.81
C GLY A 46 -12.54 -4.36 -5.70
N GLU A 47 -11.74 -4.52 -6.77
CA GLU A 47 -11.84 -5.63 -7.71
C GLU A 47 -11.54 -6.98 -7.05
N TYR A 48 -10.43 -7.07 -6.31
CA TYR A 48 -9.98 -8.31 -5.67
C TYR A 48 -10.52 -8.49 -4.24
N LYS A 49 -11.38 -7.58 -3.74
CA LYS A 49 -11.92 -7.60 -2.38
C LYS A 49 -10.84 -7.78 -1.31
N ALA A 50 -9.75 -7.02 -1.47
CA ALA A 50 -8.59 -7.12 -0.60
C ALA A 50 -8.92 -6.69 0.83
N SER A 51 -8.45 -7.45 1.81
CA SER A 51 -8.50 -7.09 3.22
C SER A 51 -7.24 -6.36 3.64
N CYS A 52 -7.37 -5.27 4.40
CA CYS A 52 -6.22 -4.52 4.87
C CYS A 52 -5.74 -5.03 6.23
N LEU A 53 -4.43 -5.08 6.41
CA LEU A 53 -3.78 -5.32 7.69
C LEU A 53 -3.17 -4.03 8.24
N ASP A 54 -3.40 -3.75 9.51
CA ASP A 54 -2.81 -2.62 10.25
C ASP A 54 -1.53 -3.00 11.02
N SER A 55 -1.16 -4.28 11.02
CA SER A 55 0.10 -4.84 11.51
C SER A 55 0.28 -6.24 10.93
N ALA A 56 1.53 -6.64 10.69
CA ALA A 56 1.87 -8.02 10.32
C ALA A 56 1.55 -9.03 11.43
N THR A 57 1.37 -8.59 12.67
CA THR A 57 0.93 -9.46 13.78
C THR A 57 -0.50 -9.98 13.60
N GLN A 58 -1.30 -9.37 12.72
CA GLN A 58 -2.66 -9.81 12.36
C GLN A 58 -2.68 -10.92 11.29
N LEU A 59 -1.51 -11.33 10.80
CA LEU A 59 -1.42 -12.39 9.78
C LEU A 59 -2.02 -13.71 10.27
N PRO A 60 -2.73 -14.44 9.40
CA PRO A 60 -3.40 -15.67 9.78
C PRO A 60 -2.40 -16.75 10.21
N ARG A 61 -2.77 -17.53 11.22
CA ARG A 61 -1.95 -18.68 11.70
C ARG A 61 -1.85 -19.79 10.66
N LEU A 62 -2.88 -19.97 9.83
CA LEU A 62 -2.97 -20.91 8.72
C LEU A 62 -2.97 -20.13 7.40
N PRO A 63 -1.81 -19.88 6.80
CA PRO A 63 -1.66 -18.99 5.67
C PRO A 63 -1.82 -19.64 4.29
N GLN A 64 -2.13 -20.95 4.22
CA GLN A 64 -2.32 -21.65 2.95
C GLN A 64 -3.41 -20.97 2.11
N GLY A 65 -3.12 -20.73 0.84
CA GLY A 65 -4.03 -20.01 -0.07
C GLY A 65 -4.19 -18.51 0.21
N LYS A 66 -3.44 -17.96 1.18
CA LYS A 66 -3.42 -16.51 1.45
C LYS A 66 -2.25 -15.85 0.73
N VAL A 67 -2.51 -14.65 0.21
CA VAL A 67 -1.53 -13.79 -0.44
C VAL A 67 -1.43 -12.50 0.35
N LEU A 68 -0.22 -12.13 0.76
CA LEU A 68 0.07 -10.84 1.35
C LEU A 68 0.79 -9.99 0.30
N LEU A 69 0.23 -8.83 0.02
CA LEU A 69 0.88 -7.77 -0.76
C LEU A 69 1.45 -6.75 0.20
N SER A 70 2.75 -6.48 0.10
CA SER A 70 3.41 -5.44 0.90
C SER A 70 4.24 -4.51 0.03
N ILE A 71 4.11 -3.20 0.32
CA ILE A 71 4.85 -2.09 -0.29
C ILE A 71 5.45 -1.30 0.88
N PRO A 72 6.68 -1.61 1.32
CA PRO A 72 7.25 -1.01 2.52
C PRO A 72 7.78 0.41 2.26
N TYR A 73 7.20 1.38 2.92
CA TYR A 73 7.71 2.74 3.08
C TYR A 73 8.23 3.00 4.50
N LEU A 74 7.74 2.22 5.48
CA LEU A 74 8.14 2.29 6.87
C LEU A 74 8.80 0.97 7.27
N SER A 75 9.78 1.03 8.17
CA SER A 75 10.46 -0.15 8.71
C SER A 75 9.53 -1.05 9.52
N TYR A 76 9.79 -2.34 9.48
CA TYR A 76 9.11 -3.35 10.27
C TYR A 76 9.71 -3.46 11.67
N THR A 77 8.88 -3.76 12.64
CA THR A 77 9.38 -4.22 13.93
C THR A 77 9.90 -5.66 13.84
N GLU A 78 10.76 -6.06 14.77
CA GLU A 78 11.29 -7.43 14.81
C GLU A 78 10.15 -8.47 14.96
N GLU A 79 9.10 -8.15 15.71
CA GLU A 79 7.92 -8.98 15.84
C GLU A 79 7.21 -9.17 14.51
N GLU A 80 7.03 -8.10 13.74
CA GLU A 80 6.38 -8.14 12.41
C GLU A 80 7.21 -8.92 11.40
N LEU A 81 8.53 -8.77 11.41
CA LEU A 81 9.44 -9.57 10.57
C LEU A 81 9.35 -11.06 10.92
N THR A 82 9.24 -11.39 12.20
CA THR A 82 9.03 -12.77 12.67
C THR A 82 7.71 -13.33 12.14
N GLU A 83 6.62 -12.54 12.17
CA GLU A 83 5.32 -12.96 11.67
C GLU A 83 5.31 -13.11 10.14
N LEU A 84 5.98 -12.22 9.40
CA LEU A 84 6.16 -12.36 7.95
C LEU A 84 6.90 -13.67 7.61
N LYS A 85 8.00 -13.95 8.32
CA LYS A 85 8.75 -15.21 8.16
C LYS A 85 7.88 -16.41 8.44
N ARG A 86 7.11 -16.38 9.53
CA ARG A 86 6.17 -17.46 9.88
C ARG A 86 5.11 -17.65 8.79
N PHE A 87 4.53 -16.55 8.29
CA PHE A 87 3.51 -16.57 7.25
C PHE A 87 4.01 -17.29 6.00
N VAL A 88 5.18 -16.89 5.47
CA VAL A 88 5.73 -17.51 4.26
C VAL A 88 6.16 -18.95 4.51
N THR A 89 6.90 -19.23 5.60
CA THR A 89 7.39 -20.58 5.86
C THR A 89 6.28 -21.61 6.06
N ARG A 90 5.09 -21.18 6.49
CA ARG A 90 3.90 -22.05 6.69
C ARG A 90 3.01 -22.18 5.46
N GLY A 91 3.34 -21.57 4.34
CA GLY A 91 2.64 -21.77 3.07
C GLY A 91 1.87 -20.56 2.55
N GLY A 92 2.06 -19.38 3.14
CA GLY A 92 1.58 -18.13 2.59
C GLY A 92 2.40 -17.68 1.39
N ARG A 93 1.81 -16.85 0.54
CA ARG A 93 2.49 -16.19 -0.57
C ARG A 93 2.69 -14.72 -0.21
N LEU A 94 3.95 -14.26 -0.13
CA LEU A 94 4.29 -12.86 0.08
C LEU A 94 4.75 -12.24 -1.24
N ILE A 95 4.08 -11.18 -1.67
CA ILE A 95 4.48 -10.35 -2.80
C ILE A 95 5.02 -9.04 -2.22
N LEU A 96 6.32 -8.86 -2.27
CA LEU A 96 7.02 -7.67 -1.82
C LEU A 96 7.34 -6.81 -3.05
N MET A 97 6.84 -5.58 -3.07
CA MET A 97 7.05 -4.64 -4.15
C MET A 97 7.75 -3.40 -3.64
N ASP A 98 8.85 -3.02 -4.28
CA ASP A 98 9.66 -1.91 -3.82
C ASP A 98 10.54 -1.35 -4.95
N ASP A 99 10.71 -0.04 -4.99
CA ASP A 99 11.53 0.69 -5.95
C ASP A 99 12.63 1.53 -5.28
N TYR A 100 12.57 1.71 -3.95
CA TYR A 100 13.53 2.48 -3.17
C TYR A 100 14.55 1.65 -2.37
N GLY A 101 14.30 0.36 -2.18
CA GLY A 101 15.17 -0.55 -1.42
C GLY A 101 14.76 -0.72 0.05
N GLN A 102 13.61 -0.20 0.48
CA GLN A 102 13.08 -0.36 1.84
C GLN A 102 12.75 -1.84 2.15
N GLY A 103 12.29 -2.60 1.16
CA GLY A 103 12.01 -4.03 1.27
C GLY A 103 13.24 -4.90 1.55
N ASN A 104 14.44 -4.35 1.43
CA ASN A 104 15.69 -5.09 1.71
C ASN A 104 15.79 -5.52 3.18
N GLU A 105 15.18 -4.80 4.11
CA GLU A 105 15.09 -5.19 5.53
C GLU A 105 14.41 -6.55 5.69
N VAL A 106 13.30 -6.77 5.00
CA VAL A 106 12.58 -8.06 5.01
C VAL A 106 13.44 -9.18 4.42
N LEU A 107 14.12 -8.91 3.31
CA LEU A 107 15.00 -9.87 2.65
C LEU A 107 16.17 -10.27 3.53
N GLU A 108 16.77 -9.30 4.21
CA GLU A 108 17.89 -9.51 5.13
C GLU A 108 17.47 -10.34 6.35
N TYR A 109 16.35 -10.01 6.99
CA TYR A 109 15.82 -10.77 8.12
C TYR A 109 15.50 -12.24 7.76
N LEU A 110 15.04 -12.47 6.53
CA LEU A 110 14.78 -13.82 6.02
C LEU A 110 16.06 -14.57 5.61
N GLY A 111 17.22 -13.92 5.63
CA GLY A 111 18.50 -14.49 5.20
C GLY A 111 18.60 -14.68 3.68
N LEU A 112 17.82 -13.91 2.89
CA LEU A 112 17.81 -13.96 1.44
C LEU A 112 18.88 -13.03 0.87
N GLN A 113 19.52 -13.49 -0.23
CA GLN A 113 20.58 -12.70 -0.87
C GLN A 113 20.05 -11.62 -1.83
N MET A 114 18.88 -11.85 -2.42
CA MET A 114 18.26 -10.89 -3.35
C MET A 114 18.10 -9.51 -2.73
N ARG A 115 18.28 -8.48 -3.53
CA ARG A 115 18.10 -7.08 -3.09
C ARG A 115 17.44 -6.25 -4.18
N PHE A 116 16.61 -5.30 -3.77
CA PHE A 116 16.22 -4.15 -4.59
C PHE A 116 17.38 -3.18 -4.67
N SER A 117 17.74 -2.75 -5.88
CA SER A 117 18.88 -1.81 -6.07
C SER A 117 18.59 -0.42 -5.49
N GLY A 118 17.34 0.02 -5.52
CA GLY A 118 16.94 1.37 -5.13
C GLY A 118 17.45 2.46 -6.08
N LYS A 119 18.02 2.08 -7.25
CA LYS A 119 18.42 3.01 -8.30
C LYS A 119 17.43 2.98 -9.45
N PRO A 120 17.15 4.13 -10.09
CA PRO A 120 16.18 4.17 -11.18
C PRO A 120 16.60 3.31 -12.37
N LEU A 121 15.65 2.49 -12.85
CA LEU A 121 15.76 1.78 -14.10
C LEU A 121 15.15 2.65 -15.21
N LEU A 122 15.93 3.01 -16.19
CA LEU A 122 15.49 3.77 -17.36
C LEU A 122 15.61 2.94 -18.64
N ASP A 123 14.65 3.12 -19.53
CA ASP A 123 14.69 2.52 -20.87
C ASP A 123 14.30 3.57 -21.91
N PRO A 124 15.27 4.12 -22.67
CA PRO A 124 14.99 5.16 -23.64
C PRO A 124 14.29 4.67 -24.91
N LEU A 125 14.30 3.36 -25.19
CA LEU A 125 13.73 2.79 -26.42
C LEU A 125 12.46 1.97 -26.16
N PHE A 126 12.48 1.10 -25.16
CA PHE A 126 11.34 0.26 -24.80
C PHE A 126 10.61 0.84 -23.59
N CYS A 127 9.89 1.95 -23.81
CA CYS A 127 9.14 2.65 -22.79
C CYS A 127 7.72 3.00 -23.25
N TYR A 128 6.83 3.32 -22.30
CA TYR A 128 5.43 3.68 -22.62
C TYR A 128 5.32 5.12 -23.12
N LYS A 129 5.85 6.09 -22.41
CA LYS A 129 5.78 7.52 -22.75
C LYS A 129 7.11 8.24 -22.59
N ASN A 130 7.91 7.79 -21.65
CA ASN A 130 9.23 8.34 -21.34
C ASN A 130 10.10 7.24 -20.71
N PRO A 131 11.42 7.42 -20.62
CA PRO A 131 12.35 6.41 -20.12
C PRO A 131 12.06 5.89 -18.70
N ARG A 132 11.39 6.66 -17.85
CA ARG A 132 11.01 6.26 -16.50
C ARG A 132 9.83 5.28 -16.45
N LEU A 133 9.20 5.03 -17.59
CA LEU A 133 8.10 4.07 -17.74
C LEU A 133 8.54 2.88 -18.62
N PRO A 134 9.52 2.08 -18.18
CA PRO A 134 10.05 0.97 -18.96
C PRO A 134 8.96 -0.05 -19.27
N ARG A 135 8.95 -0.54 -20.52
CA ARG A 135 8.06 -1.60 -20.96
C ARG A 135 8.80 -2.93 -20.92
N ILE A 136 8.36 -3.81 -20.08
CA ILE A 136 8.92 -5.13 -19.86
C ILE A 136 8.22 -6.11 -20.82
N THR A 137 9.00 -6.81 -21.65
CA THR A 137 8.49 -7.75 -22.65
C THR A 137 9.18 -9.12 -22.60
N ASP A 138 10.23 -9.26 -21.80
CA ASP A 138 10.90 -10.54 -21.60
C ASP A 138 10.49 -11.18 -20.27
N PHE A 139 9.90 -12.37 -20.38
CA PHE A 139 9.30 -13.08 -19.25
C PHE A 139 9.68 -14.56 -19.24
N ALA A 140 9.70 -15.15 -18.07
CA ALA A 140 9.82 -16.58 -17.89
C ALA A 140 8.68 -17.35 -18.59
N PRO A 141 8.91 -18.60 -19.00
CA PRO A 141 7.90 -19.38 -19.74
C PRO A 141 6.54 -19.49 -19.04
N GLY A 142 6.51 -19.57 -17.70
CA GLY A 142 5.27 -19.60 -16.91
C GLY A 142 4.43 -18.32 -17.05
N VAL A 143 5.09 -17.16 -17.01
CA VAL A 143 4.44 -15.85 -17.17
C VAL A 143 3.90 -15.70 -18.59
N ARG A 144 4.69 -16.09 -19.59
CA ARG A 144 4.24 -16.07 -21.02
C ARG A 144 3.04 -17.00 -21.26
N LYS A 145 3.02 -18.19 -20.68
CA LYS A 145 1.87 -19.12 -20.78
C LYS A 145 0.60 -18.54 -20.15
N ALA A 146 0.73 -17.68 -19.17
CA ALA A 146 -0.37 -16.94 -18.58
C ALA A 146 -0.92 -15.81 -19.45
N GLY A 147 -0.40 -15.63 -20.68
CA GLY A 147 -0.86 -14.62 -21.61
C GLY A 147 -0.23 -13.24 -21.45
N VAL A 148 0.74 -13.09 -20.54
CA VAL A 148 1.45 -11.82 -20.34
C VAL A 148 2.48 -11.62 -21.45
N LYS A 149 2.34 -10.54 -22.20
CA LYS A 149 3.21 -10.19 -23.33
C LYS A 149 3.99 -8.91 -23.08
N SER A 150 3.43 -7.99 -22.30
CA SER A 150 3.99 -6.67 -22.05
C SER A 150 3.44 -6.11 -20.75
N VAL A 151 4.31 -5.53 -19.92
CA VAL A 151 3.96 -4.86 -18.65
C VAL A 151 4.64 -3.50 -18.64
N VAL A 152 3.91 -2.46 -18.24
CA VAL A 152 4.45 -1.11 -18.12
C VAL A 152 4.77 -0.84 -16.66
N PHE A 153 6.04 -0.64 -16.36
CA PHE A 153 6.51 -0.20 -15.06
C PHE A 153 6.52 1.33 -14.96
N ASN A 154 6.64 1.85 -13.74
CA ASN A 154 6.63 3.29 -13.49
C ASN A 154 7.60 3.63 -12.34
N HIS A 155 8.73 4.23 -12.68
CA HIS A 155 9.82 4.55 -11.73
C HIS A 155 10.44 3.31 -11.07
N ALA A 156 10.56 2.24 -11.82
CA ALA A 156 11.09 0.96 -11.34
C ALA A 156 12.57 1.03 -10.93
N THR A 157 12.97 0.07 -10.12
CA THR A 157 14.36 -0.32 -9.89
C THR A 157 14.65 -1.69 -10.51
N ILE A 158 15.71 -2.37 -10.05
CA ILE A 158 16.06 -3.74 -10.45
C ILE A 158 16.27 -4.64 -9.24
N LEU A 159 16.28 -5.94 -9.49
CA LEU A 159 16.69 -6.96 -8.52
C LEU A 159 18.15 -7.36 -8.78
N THR A 160 18.91 -7.52 -7.69
CA THR A 160 20.30 -7.94 -7.71
C THR A 160 20.51 -9.15 -6.80
N ASN A 161 21.67 -9.80 -6.90
CA ASN A 161 22.06 -10.92 -6.03
C ASN A 161 21.01 -12.06 -5.98
N MET A 162 20.57 -12.50 -7.15
CA MET A 162 19.42 -13.40 -7.32
C MET A 162 19.50 -14.71 -6.53
N GLY A 163 20.71 -15.22 -6.26
CA GLY A 163 20.91 -16.48 -5.51
C GLY A 163 20.10 -17.64 -6.09
N ALA A 164 19.25 -18.25 -5.28
CA ALA A 164 18.34 -19.33 -5.70
C ALA A 164 17.00 -18.83 -6.27
N GLY A 165 16.83 -17.53 -6.46
CA GLY A 165 15.59 -16.94 -7.00
C GLY A 165 15.41 -17.22 -8.49
N GLU A 166 14.23 -17.65 -8.88
CA GLU A 166 13.82 -17.79 -10.29
C GLU A 166 13.37 -16.41 -10.80
N VAL A 167 14.03 -15.89 -11.84
CA VAL A 167 13.63 -14.63 -12.46
C VAL A 167 12.36 -14.83 -13.27
N LEU A 168 11.38 -13.96 -13.08
CA LEU A 168 10.09 -13.98 -13.77
C LEU A 168 10.02 -13.00 -14.94
N ALA A 169 10.74 -11.88 -14.84
CA ALA A 169 10.76 -10.83 -15.85
C ALA A 169 12.10 -10.12 -15.89
N TRP A 170 12.49 -9.67 -17.09
CA TRP A 170 13.72 -8.91 -17.35
C TRP A 170 13.40 -7.61 -18.06
N SER A 171 14.18 -6.58 -17.76
CA SER A 171 14.22 -5.34 -18.56
C SER A 171 14.84 -5.61 -19.93
N SER A 172 14.75 -4.65 -20.84
CA SER A 172 15.40 -4.77 -22.15
C SER A 172 16.94 -4.63 -22.08
N ASP A 173 17.62 -5.04 -23.11
CA ASP A 173 19.07 -4.83 -23.31
C ASP A 173 19.45 -3.35 -23.53
N ARG A 174 18.46 -2.48 -23.72
CA ARG A 174 18.61 -1.03 -23.89
C ARG A 174 18.37 -0.24 -22.62
N SER A 175 17.87 -0.89 -21.61
CA SER A 175 17.72 -0.28 -20.29
C SER A 175 19.05 -0.07 -19.61
N PHE A 176 19.08 0.85 -18.65
CA PHE A 176 20.26 1.12 -17.82
C PHE A 176 19.84 1.58 -16.43
N LEU A 177 20.77 1.49 -15.47
CA LEU A 177 20.61 2.07 -14.14
C LEU A 177 21.16 3.48 -14.14
N ASP A 178 20.33 4.44 -13.82
CA ASP A 178 20.74 5.83 -13.62
C ASP A 178 21.35 5.98 -12.23
N LEU A 179 22.69 5.99 -12.18
CA LEU A 179 23.43 6.08 -10.91
C LEU A 179 23.67 7.52 -10.46
N ASN A 180 23.70 8.46 -11.39
CA ASN A 180 24.04 9.86 -11.17
C ASN A 180 22.84 10.80 -11.20
N GLY A 181 21.65 10.33 -11.64
CA GLY A 181 20.40 11.09 -11.67
C GLY A 181 20.26 12.04 -12.86
N ASP A 182 21.04 11.87 -13.93
CA ASP A 182 21.01 12.76 -15.11
C ASP A 182 20.10 12.26 -16.24
N GLU A 183 19.48 11.07 -16.06
CA GLU A 183 18.60 10.39 -17.01
C GLU A 183 19.25 10.05 -18.35
N LYS A 184 20.57 10.04 -18.42
CA LYS A 184 21.34 9.74 -19.62
C LYS A 184 22.33 8.62 -19.33
N TRP A 185 22.32 7.64 -20.20
CA TRP A 185 23.29 6.57 -20.06
C TRP A 185 24.72 7.07 -20.22
N SER A 186 25.59 6.64 -19.34
CA SER A 186 27.04 6.83 -19.41
C SER A 186 27.77 5.47 -19.36
N PRO A 187 29.04 5.37 -19.87
CA PRO A 187 29.82 4.12 -19.81
C PRO A 187 30.06 3.55 -18.40
N ALA A 188 29.92 4.39 -17.36
CA ALA A 188 30.05 3.98 -15.96
C ALA A 188 28.79 3.30 -15.42
N GLU A 189 27.68 3.36 -16.13
CA GLU A 189 26.39 2.82 -15.72
C GLU A 189 26.09 1.46 -16.33
N PRO A 190 25.62 0.51 -15.52
CA PRO A 190 25.29 -0.82 -16.01
C PRO A 190 24.15 -0.77 -17.03
N LYS A 191 24.25 -1.62 -18.06
CA LYS A 191 23.17 -1.88 -19.03
C LYS A 191 22.45 -3.18 -18.75
N GLY A 192 21.15 -3.21 -19.12
CA GLY A 192 20.34 -4.41 -19.08
C GLY A 192 20.80 -5.53 -20.03
N PRO A 193 20.10 -6.69 -20.02
CA PRO A 193 18.86 -6.90 -19.28
C PRO A 193 19.07 -7.14 -17.79
N PHE A 194 18.16 -6.61 -16.97
CA PHE A 194 18.20 -6.79 -15.52
C PHE A 194 16.96 -7.54 -15.03
N PRO A 195 17.06 -8.38 -13.98
CA PRO A 195 15.91 -8.93 -13.30
C PRO A 195 15.04 -7.82 -12.70
N VAL A 196 13.73 -7.85 -12.96
CA VAL A 196 12.77 -6.87 -12.43
C VAL A 196 11.62 -7.53 -11.66
N ALA A 197 11.43 -8.83 -11.82
CA ALA A 197 10.56 -9.64 -10.98
C ALA A 197 11.14 -11.04 -10.79
N ALA A 198 10.94 -11.60 -9.60
CA ALA A 198 11.47 -12.89 -9.24
C ALA A 198 10.58 -13.63 -8.24
N LYS A 199 10.74 -14.95 -8.13
CA LYS A 199 10.12 -15.77 -7.09
C LYS A 199 11.14 -16.69 -6.43
N LEU A 200 10.87 -17.04 -5.18
CA LEU A 200 11.65 -18.00 -4.41
C LEU A 200 10.72 -18.81 -3.51
N LYS A 201 10.98 -20.12 -3.39
CA LYS A 201 10.32 -20.94 -2.37
C LYS A 201 10.98 -20.72 -1.02
N VAL A 202 10.16 -20.45 0.01
CA VAL A 202 10.60 -20.28 1.39
C VAL A 202 9.74 -21.16 2.28
N GLY A 203 10.32 -22.25 2.75
CA GLY A 203 9.55 -23.26 3.49
C GLY A 203 8.47 -23.92 2.62
N LYS A 204 7.21 -23.80 3.05
CA LYS A 204 6.04 -24.31 2.30
C LYS A 204 5.39 -23.23 1.40
N GLY A 205 5.81 -21.98 1.51
CA GLY A 205 5.23 -20.86 0.79
C GLY A 205 6.14 -20.32 -0.31
N GLU A 206 5.75 -19.19 -0.85
CA GLU A 206 6.44 -18.50 -1.94
C GLU A 206 6.65 -17.04 -1.60
N PHE A 207 7.81 -16.54 -1.96
CA PHE A 207 8.20 -15.16 -1.86
C PHE A 207 8.39 -14.61 -3.27
N LEU A 208 7.67 -13.54 -3.61
CA LEU A 208 7.73 -12.89 -4.90
C LEU A 208 8.22 -11.46 -4.72
N LEU A 209 9.11 -11.04 -5.59
CA LEU A 209 9.67 -9.70 -5.63
C LEU A 209 9.28 -9.02 -6.93
N VAL A 210 8.87 -7.78 -6.87
CA VAL A 210 8.63 -6.93 -8.05
C VAL A 210 9.27 -5.57 -7.78
N SER A 211 10.12 -5.12 -8.69
CA SER A 211 10.90 -3.90 -8.55
C SER A 211 10.13 -2.62 -8.91
N ASP A 212 8.81 -2.69 -8.93
CA ASP A 212 7.91 -1.55 -9.15
C ASP A 212 6.54 -1.80 -8.50
N PRO A 213 6.21 -1.09 -7.40
CA PRO A 213 4.88 -1.17 -6.81
C PRO A 213 3.82 -0.41 -7.63
N SER A 214 4.24 0.52 -8.48
CA SER A 214 3.31 1.38 -9.21
C SER A 214 2.46 0.65 -10.24
N ILE A 215 2.80 -0.59 -10.63
CA ILE A 215 1.93 -1.39 -11.51
C ILE A 215 0.54 -1.64 -10.93
N LEU A 216 0.37 -1.47 -9.61
CA LEU A 216 -0.89 -1.65 -8.86
C LEU A 216 -1.79 -0.41 -8.90
N ILE A 217 -1.24 0.80 -9.07
CA ILE A 217 -2.02 2.03 -8.90
C ILE A 217 -3.10 2.18 -9.98
N ASN A 218 -4.15 2.94 -9.65
CA ASN A 218 -5.33 3.12 -10.50
C ASN A 218 -4.98 3.56 -11.94
N SER A 219 -3.92 4.39 -12.11
CA SER A 219 -3.49 4.85 -13.44
C SER A 219 -2.68 3.83 -14.24
N MET A 220 -2.14 2.79 -13.60
CA MET A 220 -1.21 1.84 -14.19
C MET A 220 -1.77 0.43 -14.37
N ILE A 221 -2.66 -0.01 -13.50
CA ILE A 221 -3.18 -1.39 -13.50
C ILE A 221 -3.84 -1.82 -14.81
N GLY A 222 -4.41 -0.86 -15.55
CA GLY A 222 -5.02 -1.10 -16.86
C GLY A 222 -4.06 -0.92 -18.06
N LYS A 223 -2.75 -0.72 -17.84
CA LYS A 223 -1.78 -0.60 -18.92
C LYS A 223 -1.31 -1.97 -19.39
N ASP A 224 -1.18 -2.15 -20.70
CA ASP A 224 -0.72 -3.40 -21.32
C ASP A 224 -1.31 -4.65 -20.62
N ASN A 225 -0.47 -5.55 -20.09
CA ASN A 225 -0.88 -6.72 -19.31
C ASN A 225 -0.55 -6.58 -17.81
N ASN A 226 -0.49 -5.36 -17.24
CA ASN A 226 -0.20 -5.18 -15.82
C ASN A 226 -1.15 -6.01 -14.93
N ARG A 227 -2.45 -5.96 -15.22
CA ARG A 227 -3.48 -6.76 -14.53
C ARG A 227 -3.19 -8.26 -14.60
N SER A 228 -2.99 -8.80 -15.79
CA SER A 228 -2.73 -10.24 -15.98
C SER A 228 -1.43 -10.68 -15.31
N PHE A 229 -0.43 -9.81 -15.26
CA PHE A 229 0.81 -10.07 -14.55
C PHE A 229 0.58 -10.13 -13.03
N LEU A 230 -0.18 -9.20 -12.48
CA LEU A 230 -0.58 -9.22 -11.06
C LEU A 230 -1.38 -10.49 -10.72
N GLU A 231 -2.32 -10.88 -11.56
CA GLU A 231 -3.09 -12.13 -11.39
C GLU A 231 -2.18 -13.36 -11.39
N TYR A 232 -1.18 -13.40 -12.27
CA TYR A 232 -0.16 -14.45 -12.26
C TYR A 232 0.63 -14.47 -10.94
N LEU A 233 1.08 -13.30 -10.45
CA LEU A 233 1.82 -13.20 -9.20
C LEU A 233 0.97 -13.61 -7.99
N MET A 234 -0.29 -13.23 -7.98
CA MET A 234 -1.21 -13.58 -6.90
C MET A 234 -1.62 -15.06 -6.94
N GLY A 235 -1.63 -15.68 -8.12
CA GLY A 235 -2.21 -17.00 -8.36
C GLY A 235 -3.70 -16.90 -8.67
N TYR A 236 -4.13 -17.59 -9.74
CA TYR A 236 -5.43 -17.39 -10.39
C TYR A 236 -6.69 -17.66 -9.55
N ASN A 237 -6.58 -18.34 -8.42
CA ASN A 237 -7.72 -18.76 -7.61
C ASN A 237 -7.60 -18.28 -6.18
N ILE A 238 -7.55 -16.95 -5.99
CA ILE A 238 -7.62 -16.37 -4.64
C ILE A 238 -9.07 -16.42 -4.19
N GLU A 239 -9.34 -17.18 -3.12
CA GLU A 239 -10.66 -17.15 -2.49
C GLU A 239 -11.00 -15.79 -1.92
N PRO A 240 -12.28 -15.45 -1.80
CA PRO A 240 -12.70 -14.22 -1.12
C PRO A 240 -12.05 -14.10 0.27
N GLY A 241 -11.41 -12.97 0.56
CA GLY A 241 -10.62 -12.77 1.78
C GLY A 241 -9.25 -13.46 1.79
N GLY A 242 -8.81 -13.99 0.64
CA GLY A 242 -7.47 -14.56 0.46
C GLY A 242 -6.37 -13.53 0.20
N LEU A 243 -6.73 -12.35 -0.31
CA LEU A 243 -5.79 -11.27 -0.57
C LEU A 243 -5.76 -10.30 0.62
N LEU A 244 -4.57 -10.14 1.17
CA LEU A 244 -4.25 -9.23 2.27
C LEU A 244 -3.33 -8.13 1.74
N VAL A 245 -3.59 -6.89 2.12
CA VAL A 245 -2.74 -5.74 1.79
C VAL A 245 -2.18 -5.15 3.08
N ASP A 246 -0.86 -5.08 3.15
CA ASP A 246 -0.16 -4.44 4.24
C ASP A 246 -0.35 -2.92 4.16
N ARG A 247 -1.17 -2.40 5.05
CA ARG A 247 -1.41 -0.96 5.19
C ARG A 247 -0.56 -0.34 6.29
N ALA A 248 0.03 -1.16 7.16
CA ALA A 248 0.80 -0.69 8.29
C ALA A 248 2.04 0.09 7.85
N HIS A 249 2.69 -0.41 6.80
CA HIS A 249 3.99 0.09 6.33
C HIS A 249 3.89 1.09 5.18
N LEU A 250 2.67 1.55 4.83
CA LEU A 250 2.46 2.69 3.94
C LEU A 250 2.60 4.01 4.72
N GLU A 251 3.10 5.05 4.06
CA GLU A 251 3.10 6.40 4.64
C GLU A 251 1.68 6.86 4.97
N LYS A 252 1.52 7.49 6.14
CA LYS A 252 0.25 8.03 6.63
C LYS A 252 0.37 9.52 6.82
N THR A 253 -0.55 10.28 6.23
CA THR A 253 -0.68 11.70 6.53
C THR A 253 -1.44 11.92 7.85
N PRO A 254 -1.32 13.12 8.47
CA PRO A 254 -2.17 13.51 9.60
C PRO A 254 -3.68 13.40 9.27
N LEU A 255 -4.05 13.59 8.00
CA LEU A 255 -5.42 13.39 7.52
C LEU A 255 -5.83 11.90 7.59
N ASP A 256 -4.96 10.99 7.15
CA ASP A 256 -5.23 9.55 7.21
C ASP A 256 -5.36 9.06 8.64
N GLU A 257 -4.51 9.54 9.54
CA GLU A 257 -4.62 9.26 10.98
C GLU A 257 -5.94 9.78 11.56
N SER A 258 -6.33 11.00 11.19
CA SER A 258 -7.59 11.60 11.63
C SER A 258 -8.80 10.79 11.15
N LYS A 259 -8.78 10.34 9.89
CA LYS A 259 -9.80 9.45 9.34
C LYS A 259 -9.87 8.11 10.06
N LEU A 260 -8.72 7.51 10.39
CA LEU A 260 -8.68 6.26 11.16
C LEU A 260 -9.26 6.46 12.56
N LYS A 261 -8.94 7.57 13.24
CA LYS A 261 -9.51 7.91 14.56
C LYS A 261 -11.02 8.09 14.48
N LEU A 262 -11.52 8.80 13.45
CA LEU A 262 -12.97 8.95 13.23
C LEU A 262 -13.66 7.62 12.89
N ALA A 263 -13.04 6.77 12.09
CA ALA A 263 -13.58 5.45 11.79
C ALA A 263 -13.69 4.57 13.05
N ARG A 264 -12.66 4.56 13.90
CA ARG A 264 -12.69 3.86 15.20
C ARG A 264 -13.75 4.44 16.14
N ALA A 265 -13.86 5.77 16.20
CA ALA A 265 -14.92 6.40 16.99
C ALA A 265 -16.31 5.99 16.48
N ARG A 266 -16.54 6.01 15.16
CA ARG A 266 -17.78 5.54 14.54
C ARG A 266 -18.08 4.08 14.92
N GLU A 267 -17.11 3.20 14.90
CA GLU A 267 -17.26 1.80 15.28
C GLU A 267 -17.66 1.66 16.75
N ILE A 268 -16.98 2.36 17.68
CA ILE A 268 -17.35 2.39 19.09
C ILE A 268 -18.78 2.86 19.29
N PHE A 269 -19.16 3.98 18.66
CA PHE A 269 -20.50 4.56 18.79
C PHE A 269 -21.56 3.89 17.93
N SER A 270 -21.20 2.89 17.10
CA SER A 270 -22.19 2.02 16.46
C SER A 270 -22.83 1.03 17.45
N HIS A 271 -22.17 0.78 18.58
CA HIS A 271 -22.75 -0.02 19.66
C HIS A 271 -23.70 0.81 20.53
N PRO A 272 -24.87 0.27 20.94
CA PRO A 272 -25.90 1.04 21.62
C PRO A 272 -25.47 1.63 22.97
N LEU A 273 -24.69 0.92 23.78
CA LEU A 273 -24.27 1.41 25.11
C LEU A 273 -23.39 2.65 25.05
N PRO A 274 -22.27 2.70 24.29
CA PRO A 274 -21.48 3.91 24.12
C PRO A 274 -22.25 5.07 23.49
N ALA A 275 -23.13 4.77 22.52
CA ALA A 275 -23.98 5.78 21.89
C ALA A 275 -24.96 6.43 22.88
N MET A 276 -25.61 5.62 23.71
CA MET A 276 -26.49 6.11 24.78
C MET A 276 -25.73 6.94 25.82
N GLY A 277 -24.53 6.51 26.22
CA GLY A 277 -23.67 7.28 27.12
C GLY A 277 -23.30 8.67 26.56
N LEU A 278 -22.93 8.73 25.28
CA LEU A 278 -22.62 10.00 24.61
C LEU A 278 -23.86 10.91 24.54
N LEU A 279 -25.02 10.36 24.17
CA LEU A 279 -26.28 11.12 24.14
C LEU A 279 -26.64 11.66 25.52
N ALA A 280 -26.53 10.86 26.57
CA ALA A 280 -26.78 11.30 27.95
C ALA A 280 -25.87 12.46 28.36
N LEU A 281 -24.58 12.43 28.00
CA LEU A 281 -23.64 13.50 28.27
C LEU A 281 -24.02 14.79 27.50
N ILE A 282 -24.40 14.67 26.24
CA ILE A 282 -24.82 15.81 25.40
C ILE A 282 -26.10 16.44 25.99
N PHE A 283 -27.13 15.62 26.25
CA PHE A 283 -28.38 16.13 26.80
C PHE A 283 -28.22 16.70 28.20
N GLY A 284 -27.41 16.09 29.07
CA GLY A 284 -27.07 16.60 30.39
C GLY A 284 -26.32 17.94 30.32
N GLY A 285 -25.37 18.08 29.39
CA GLY A 285 -24.66 19.32 29.15
C GLY A 285 -25.58 20.44 28.64
N VAL A 286 -26.46 20.13 27.67
CA VAL A 286 -27.43 21.10 27.15
C VAL A 286 -28.42 21.51 28.24
N ALA A 287 -28.97 20.58 29.01
CA ALA A 287 -29.89 20.87 30.11
C ALA A 287 -29.24 21.79 31.15
N ARG A 288 -27.99 21.47 31.56
CA ARG A 288 -27.22 22.28 32.51
C ARG A 288 -26.98 23.71 31.96
N TYR A 289 -26.64 23.85 30.69
CA TYR A 289 -26.45 25.14 30.03
C TYR A 289 -27.76 25.95 30.00
N LEU A 290 -28.90 25.33 29.65
CA LEU A 290 -30.20 25.99 29.61
C LEU A 290 -30.66 26.43 31.00
N LEU A 291 -30.43 25.65 32.05
CA LEU A 291 -30.73 26.01 33.42
C LEU A 291 -29.85 27.20 33.90
N TRP A 292 -28.54 27.15 33.58
CA TRP A 292 -27.63 28.23 33.91
C TRP A 292 -27.97 29.54 33.19
N SER A 293 -28.35 29.44 31.90
CA SER A 293 -28.74 30.60 31.10
C SER A 293 -30.05 31.27 31.57
N LYS A 294 -30.95 30.50 32.19
CA LYS A 294 -32.21 31.01 32.78
C LYS A 294 -32.03 31.55 34.19
N GLY A 295 -31.10 30.99 34.98
CA GLY A 295 -30.83 31.42 36.37
C GLY A 295 -30.08 32.76 36.48
N GLY A 296 -29.51 33.29 35.42
CA GLY A 296 -28.86 34.61 35.38
C GLY A 296 -29.79 35.80 35.11
N LYS A 297 -31.10 35.61 35.26
CA LYS A 297 -32.12 36.69 35.09
C LYS A 297 -32.87 36.96 36.39
N ILE A 298 -32.29 36.77 37.53
CA ILE A 298 -32.83 37.26 38.82
C ILE A 298 -31.74 38.18 39.35
N ASP A 299 -31.82 39.46 38.92
CA ASP A 299 -31.71 40.74 39.65
C ASP A 299 -31.84 41.89 38.61
#